data_49fa4d7598e0e889e290131c5897296a
#
_entry.id   49fa4d7598e0e889e290131c5897296a
#
_cell.length_a   1.000
_cell.length_b   1.000
_cell.length_c   1.000
_cell.angle_alpha   90.00
_cell.angle_beta   90.00
_cell.angle_gamma   90.00
#
_symmetry.space_group_name_H-M   'P 1'
#
loop_
_entity.id
_entity.type
_entity.pdbx_description
1 polymer ?
#
loop_
_entity_poly.entity_id
_entity_poly.type
_entity_poly.pdbx_seq_one_letter_code
_entity_poly.pdbx_strand_id
1 'polypeptide(L)'
;MKNLNFLKLFFGTILLIATATFVSCVDDNDDTEAPFLEVSPTSLIFTTDGVPAEGSQASFEILTNRHWTATVKDDKSWVTLSATEGDGSATIQVSIPEGINDEANIDIQISNKVGPLMTETVKITSGNIVPAEVIYHETVGSTTVTN
;
A
#
# COMPACT_ATOMS: atom_id res chain seq x y z
N MET A 1 -26.64 -50.22 45.66
CA MET A 1 -26.75 -48.78 45.66
C MET A 1 -25.42 -48.16 46.14
N LYS A 2 -24.36 -48.21 45.38
CA LYS A 2 -23.03 -47.65 45.75
C LYS A 2 -22.23 -47.14 44.55
N ASN A 3 -22.85 -46.43 43.61
CA ASN A 3 -22.13 -45.94 42.45
C ASN A 3 -22.46 -44.49 42.08
N LEU A 4 -23.10 -43.70 42.96
CA LEU A 4 -23.48 -42.33 42.65
C LEU A 4 -22.48 -41.27 43.12
N ASN A 5 -21.54 -41.69 43.96
CA ASN A 5 -20.52 -40.75 44.49
C ASN A 5 -19.24 -40.64 43.66
N PHE A 6 -19.03 -41.60 42.76
CA PHE A 6 -17.84 -41.60 41.90
C PHE A 6 -17.98 -40.63 40.71
N LEU A 7 -19.22 -40.41 40.26
CA LEU A 7 -19.50 -39.50 39.14
C LEU A 7 -19.44 -38.03 39.54
N LYS A 8 -19.59 -37.71 40.82
CA LYS A 8 -19.49 -36.33 41.32
C LYS A 8 -18.05 -35.88 41.54
N LEU A 9 -17.12 -36.80 41.66
CA LEU A 9 -15.70 -36.47 41.83
C LEU A 9 -14.98 -36.21 40.51
N PHE A 10 -15.54 -36.69 39.38
CA PHE A 10 -14.94 -36.50 38.08
C PHE A 10 -15.33 -35.19 37.40
N PHE A 11 -16.43 -34.55 37.83
CA PHE A 11 -16.87 -33.27 37.31
C PHE A 11 -16.24 -32.06 38.00
N GLY A 12 -15.53 -32.26 39.10
CA GLY A 12 -14.89 -31.17 39.85
C GLY A 12 -13.47 -30.82 39.44
N THR A 13 -12.83 -31.61 38.56
CA THR A 13 -11.39 -31.45 38.27
C THR A 13 -11.11 -30.93 36.85
N ILE A 14 -12.11 -30.60 36.06
CA ILE A 14 -11.92 -30.13 34.69
C ILE A 14 -12.11 -28.61 34.56
N LEU A 15 -12.32 -27.87 35.64
CA LEU A 15 -12.52 -26.43 35.58
C LEU A 15 -11.36 -25.64 36.22
N LEU A 16 -10.14 -26.07 35.99
CA LEU A 16 -8.96 -25.25 36.27
C LEU A 16 -7.88 -25.40 35.18
N ILE A 17 -8.31 -25.42 33.93
CA ILE A 17 -7.41 -25.01 32.86
C ILE A 17 -7.51 -23.49 32.87
N ALA A 18 -6.63 -22.88 33.64
CA ALA A 18 -6.32 -21.49 33.55
C ALA A 18 -6.10 -21.18 32.09
N THR A 19 -6.99 -20.39 31.53
CA THR A 19 -6.72 -19.63 30.30
C THR A 19 -5.59 -18.68 30.65
N ALA A 20 -4.36 -19.16 30.55
CA ALA A 20 -3.24 -18.28 30.33
C ALA A 20 -3.52 -17.65 28.97
N THR A 21 -4.27 -16.57 28.97
CA THR A 21 -4.19 -15.59 27.91
C THR A 21 -2.76 -15.10 27.96
N PHE A 22 -1.93 -15.71 27.13
CA PHE A 22 -0.72 -15.05 26.72
C PHE A 22 -1.21 -13.79 25.99
N VAL A 23 -1.37 -12.71 26.75
CA VAL A 23 -1.20 -11.40 26.16
C VAL A 23 0.26 -11.41 25.75
N SER A 24 0.52 -11.90 24.54
CA SER A 24 1.69 -11.53 23.82
C SER A 24 1.52 -10.02 23.64
N CYS A 25 2.08 -9.25 24.55
CA CYS A 25 2.56 -7.94 24.18
C CYS A 25 3.63 -8.26 23.13
N VAL A 26 3.20 -8.35 21.90
CA VAL A 26 4.08 -8.11 20.77
C VAL A 26 4.41 -6.63 20.93
N ASP A 27 5.53 -6.39 21.58
CA ASP A 27 6.18 -5.10 21.54
C ASP A 27 6.71 -5.02 20.11
N ASP A 28 5.88 -4.53 19.17
CA ASP A 28 6.15 -4.43 17.74
C ASP A 28 7.28 -3.43 17.43
N ASN A 29 8.08 -3.12 18.43
CA ASN A 29 9.28 -2.32 18.34
C ASN A 29 10.53 -3.18 18.57
N ASP A 30 10.61 -4.33 17.90
CA ASP A 30 11.88 -5.03 17.84
C ASP A 30 12.81 -4.29 16.89
N ASP A 31 13.40 -3.20 17.39
CA ASP A 31 14.42 -2.41 16.71
C ASP A 31 15.74 -3.20 16.49
N THR A 32 15.74 -4.53 16.74
CA THR A 32 16.90 -5.38 16.54
C THR A 32 17.16 -5.69 15.06
N GLU A 33 16.11 -5.71 14.24
CA GLU A 33 16.25 -5.87 12.80
C GLU A 33 16.43 -4.52 12.11
N ALA A 34 17.27 -4.50 11.07
CA ALA A 34 17.43 -3.32 10.25
C ALA A 34 16.10 -2.92 9.61
N PRO A 35 15.71 -1.63 9.65
CA PRO A 35 14.51 -1.17 8.99
C PRO A 35 14.64 -1.32 7.48
N PHE A 36 13.55 -1.67 6.82
CA PHE A 36 13.44 -1.65 5.36
C PHE A 36 12.10 -1.08 4.95
N LEU A 37 12.06 -0.48 3.77
CA LEU A 37 10.87 0.02 3.12
C LEU A 37 11.01 -0.21 1.62
N GLU A 38 10.05 -0.93 1.04
CA GLU A 38 9.90 -1.09 -0.40
C GLU A 38 8.45 -0.78 -0.75
N VAL A 39 8.22 -0.10 -1.88
CA VAL A 39 6.90 0.23 -2.37
C VAL A 39 6.80 -0.13 -3.85
N SER A 40 5.73 -0.82 -4.25
CA SER A 40 5.54 -1.27 -5.63
C SER A 40 4.06 -1.36 -6.02
N PRO A 41 3.68 -0.86 -7.21
CA PRO A 41 4.46 -0.01 -8.09
C PRO A 41 4.61 1.41 -7.53
N THR A 42 5.62 2.13 -7.99
CA THR A 42 5.86 3.53 -7.63
C THR A 42 5.16 4.53 -8.55
N SER A 43 4.35 4.04 -9.49
CA SER A 43 3.55 4.88 -10.39
C SER A 43 2.21 4.21 -10.68
N LEU A 44 1.13 4.95 -10.49
CA LEU A 44 -0.22 4.56 -10.84
C LEU A 44 -0.80 5.56 -11.84
N ILE A 45 -1.46 5.05 -12.86
CA ILE A 45 -2.00 5.84 -13.94
C ILE A 45 -3.49 5.59 -14.02
N PHE A 46 -4.26 6.68 -14.00
CA PHE A 46 -5.71 6.67 -14.11
C PHE A 46 -6.17 7.44 -15.33
N THR A 47 -7.27 7.02 -15.91
CA THR A 47 -7.99 7.77 -16.95
C THR A 47 -8.76 8.93 -16.33
N THR A 48 -9.27 9.83 -17.15
CA THR A 48 -10.18 10.91 -16.72
C THR A 48 -11.48 10.40 -16.08
N ASP A 49 -11.84 9.14 -16.31
CA ASP A 49 -13.02 8.51 -15.71
C ASP A 49 -12.76 7.99 -14.30
N GLY A 50 -11.55 8.21 -13.75
CA GLY A 50 -11.18 7.77 -12.40
C GLY A 50 -10.86 6.27 -12.30
N VAL A 51 -10.73 5.56 -13.41
CA VAL A 51 -10.38 4.15 -13.45
C VAL A 51 -8.91 3.95 -13.85
N PRO A 52 -8.24 2.87 -13.38
CA PRO A 52 -6.88 2.59 -13.82
C PRO A 52 -6.77 2.51 -15.34
N ALA A 53 -5.73 3.12 -15.89
CA ALA A 53 -5.41 3.01 -17.30
C ALA A 53 -4.97 1.58 -17.66
N GLU A 54 -5.00 1.23 -18.93
CA GLU A 54 -4.54 -0.08 -19.42
C GLU A 54 -3.09 -0.34 -18.96
N GLY A 55 -2.87 -1.49 -18.34
CA GLY A 55 -1.57 -1.89 -17.78
C GLY A 55 -1.22 -1.24 -16.44
N SER A 56 -2.11 -0.40 -15.88
CA SER A 56 -1.98 0.14 -14.54
C SER A 56 -2.92 -0.56 -13.55
N GLN A 57 -2.76 -0.27 -12.27
CA GLN A 57 -3.61 -0.78 -11.20
C GLN A 57 -4.03 0.34 -10.25
N ALA A 58 -5.03 0.06 -9.41
CA ALA A 58 -5.55 1.03 -8.44
C ALA A 58 -4.93 0.84 -7.04
N SER A 59 -3.81 0.15 -6.93
CA SER A 59 -3.20 -0.14 -5.63
C SER A 59 -1.68 -0.19 -5.73
N PHE A 60 -1.04 0.01 -4.59
CA PHE A 60 0.37 -0.27 -4.38
C PHE A 60 0.57 -1.09 -3.11
N GLU A 61 1.68 -1.81 -3.05
CA GLU A 61 2.08 -2.59 -1.87
C GLU A 61 3.19 -1.85 -1.13
N ILE A 62 3.10 -1.88 0.19
CA ILE A 62 4.14 -1.46 1.11
C ILE A 62 4.71 -2.73 1.73
N LEU A 63 6.01 -2.94 1.61
CA LEU A 63 6.75 -4.00 2.30
C LEU A 63 7.68 -3.33 3.32
N THR A 64 7.45 -3.60 4.59
CA THR A 64 8.25 -3.03 5.69
C THR A 64 8.13 -3.87 6.95
N ASN A 65 9.10 -3.74 7.83
CA ASN A 65 9.07 -4.29 9.20
C ASN A 65 8.83 -3.19 10.26
N ARG A 66 8.28 -2.04 9.85
CA ARG A 66 8.04 -0.89 10.73
C ARG A 66 6.63 -0.35 10.56
N HIS A 67 6.25 0.51 11.50
CA HIS A 67 5.10 1.38 11.35
C HIS A 67 5.33 2.38 10.21
N TRP A 68 4.33 2.60 9.38
CA TRP A 68 4.41 3.51 8.24
C TRP A 68 3.26 4.50 8.23
N THR A 69 3.50 5.64 7.59
CA THR A 69 2.48 6.64 7.27
C THR A 69 2.53 6.95 5.78
N ALA A 70 1.36 7.17 5.18
CA ALA A 70 1.21 7.59 3.78
C ALA A 70 0.56 8.97 3.73
N THR A 71 1.24 9.93 3.12
CA THR A 71 0.80 11.32 3.04
C THR A 71 0.68 11.75 1.59
N VAL A 72 -0.52 12.19 1.20
CA VAL A 72 -0.74 12.84 -0.10
C VAL A 72 -0.15 14.24 -0.04
N LYS A 73 0.76 14.55 -0.94
CA LYS A 73 1.46 15.84 -1.03
C LYS A 73 0.57 16.91 -1.67
N ASP A 74 0.96 18.17 -1.41
CA ASP A 74 0.39 19.35 -2.07
C ASP A 74 -1.13 19.47 -1.94
N ASP A 75 -1.70 18.97 -0.82
CA ASP A 75 -3.13 19.02 -0.49
C ASP A 75 -4.04 18.52 -1.64
N LYS A 76 -3.58 17.51 -2.39
CA LYS A 76 -4.34 16.90 -3.48
C LYS A 76 -5.51 16.06 -2.95
N SER A 77 -6.53 16.73 -2.43
CA SER A 77 -7.71 16.11 -1.78
C SER A 77 -8.54 15.19 -2.70
N TRP A 78 -8.26 15.18 -4.00
CA TRP A 78 -8.88 14.27 -4.94
C TRP A 78 -8.31 12.84 -4.89
N VAL A 79 -7.18 12.62 -4.22
CA VAL A 79 -6.63 11.28 -3.98
C VAL A 79 -7.17 10.74 -2.66
N THR A 80 -7.78 9.56 -2.69
CA THR A 80 -8.25 8.85 -1.50
C THR A 80 -7.49 7.54 -1.36
N LEU A 81 -6.97 7.29 -0.15
CA LEU A 81 -6.25 6.07 0.20
C LEU A 81 -7.12 5.21 1.13
N SER A 82 -7.05 3.88 0.99
CA SER A 82 -7.75 2.94 1.89
C SER A 82 -7.22 2.97 3.33
N ALA A 83 -5.96 3.35 3.51
CA ALA A 83 -5.33 3.59 4.80
C ALA A 83 -4.21 4.63 4.65
N THR A 84 -3.97 5.41 5.68
CA THR A 84 -2.92 6.43 5.74
C THR A 84 -1.82 6.10 6.75
N GLU A 85 -1.98 5.04 7.51
CA GLU A 85 -0.99 4.52 8.46
C GLU A 85 -1.22 3.03 8.69
N GLY A 86 -0.21 2.32 9.16
CA GLY A 86 -0.29 0.90 9.50
C GLY A 86 1.03 0.35 10.00
N ASP A 87 1.00 -0.91 10.39
CA ASP A 87 2.17 -1.66 10.86
C ASP A 87 2.49 -2.81 9.91
N GLY A 88 3.77 -2.95 9.55
CA GLY A 88 4.20 -4.01 8.64
C GLY A 88 3.70 -3.84 7.22
N SER A 89 3.74 -4.92 6.46
CA SER A 89 3.37 -4.92 5.04
C SER A 89 1.87 -4.74 4.82
N ALA A 90 1.50 -3.96 3.80
CA ALA A 90 0.11 -3.64 3.48
C ALA A 90 -0.11 -3.40 1.98
N THR A 91 -1.34 -3.61 1.51
CA THR A 91 -1.79 -3.18 0.18
C THR A 91 -2.72 -2.00 0.34
N ILE A 92 -2.39 -0.88 -0.29
CA ILE A 92 -3.15 0.36 -0.23
C ILE A 92 -3.90 0.55 -1.54
N GLN A 93 -5.24 0.63 -1.43
CA GLN A 93 -6.08 0.98 -2.57
C GLN A 93 -6.10 2.50 -2.74
N VAL A 94 -6.00 2.94 -3.97
CA VAL A 94 -6.10 4.34 -4.37
C VAL A 94 -7.38 4.53 -5.17
N SER A 95 -8.14 5.55 -4.84
CA SER A 95 -9.30 5.97 -5.63
C SER A 95 -9.25 7.46 -5.90
N ILE A 96 -9.70 7.83 -7.10
CA ILE A 96 -9.79 9.21 -7.55
C ILE A 96 -11.16 9.43 -8.20
N PRO A 97 -11.75 10.63 -8.13
CA PRO A 97 -12.98 10.95 -8.84
C PRO A 97 -12.75 11.08 -10.35
N GLU A 98 -13.82 11.04 -11.11
CA GLU A 98 -13.80 11.40 -12.53
C GLU A 98 -13.47 12.89 -12.75
N GLY A 99 -12.99 13.24 -13.92
CA GLY A 99 -12.71 14.62 -14.33
C GLY A 99 -11.35 15.16 -13.88
N ILE A 100 -10.53 14.36 -13.21
CA ILE A 100 -9.19 14.75 -12.81
C ILE A 100 -8.23 14.67 -14.01
N ASN A 101 -7.46 15.75 -14.22
CA ASN A 101 -6.38 15.83 -15.18
C ASN A 101 -5.18 16.50 -14.49
N ASP A 102 -4.54 15.77 -13.60
CA ASP A 102 -3.51 16.30 -12.69
C ASP A 102 -2.60 15.17 -12.18
N GLU A 103 -1.54 15.54 -11.49
CA GLU A 103 -0.61 14.63 -10.85
C GLU A 103 -0.59 14.84 -9.33
N ALA A 104 -0.35 13.77 -8.60
CA ALA A 104 -0.14 13.80 -7.16
C ALA A 104 1.01 12.86 -6.78
N ASN A 105 1.62 13.14 -5.65
CA ASN A 105 2.61 12.26 -5.03
C ASN A 105 2.11 11.82 -3.66
N ILE A 106 2.37 10.56 -3.33
CA ILE A 106 2.11 9.99 -2.02
C ILE A 106 3.46 9.62 -1.43
N ASP A 107 3.85 10.25 -0.34
CA ASP A 107 5.04 9.87 0.41
C ASP A 107 4.70 8.84 1.47
N ILE A 108 5.36 7.70 1.40
CA ILE A 108 5.32 6.64 2.39
C ILE A 108 6.58 6.74 3.25
N GLN A 109 6.40 6.94 4.55
CA GLN A 109 7.50 7.09 5.51
C GLN A 109 7.38 6.03 6.59
N ILE A 110 8.51 5.46 7.00
CA ILE A 110 8.56 4.60 8.18
C ILE A 110 9.09 5.37 9.39
N SER A 111 8.42 5.18 10.51
CA SER A 111 8.92 5.66 11.79
C SER A 111 10.05 4.75 12.25
N ASN A 112 11.21 5.34 12.49
CA ASN A 112 12.34 4.62 13.05
C ASN A 112 12.80 5.33 14.32
N LYS A 113 12.82 4.62 15.46
CA LYS A 113 13.34 5.18 16.71
C LYS A 113 14.85 5.33 16.67
N VAL A 114 15.52 4.51 15.86
CA VAL A 114 16.98 4.48 15.71
C VAL A 114 17.31 4.30 14.23
N GLY A 115 17.88 5.31 13.61
CA GLY A 115 18.30 5.26 12.21
C GLY A 115 17.70 6.37 11.33
N PRO A 116 18.05 6.43 10.05
CA PRO A 116 17.55 7.43 9.14
C PRO A 116 16.07 7.24 8.85
N LEU A 117 15.34 8.33 8.67
CA LEU A 117 13.99 8.30 8.10
C LEU A 117 14.07 7.73 6.68
N MET A 118 13.27 6.71 6.38
CA MET A 118 13.14 6.18 5.03
C MET A 118 11.83 6.67 4.43
N THR A 119 11.89 7.08 3.18
CA THR A 119 10.72 7.59 2.44
C THR A 119 10.76 7.03 1.03
N GLU A 120 9.61 6.48 0.60
CA GLU A 120 9.35 6.11 -0.78
C GLU A 120 8.17 6.92 -1.30
N THR A 121 8.16 7.23 -2.59
CA THR A 121 7.11 8.04 -3.20
C THR A 121 6.40 7.28 -4.30
N VAL A 122 5.06 7.26 -4.24
CA VAL A 122 4.19 6.78 -5.31
C VAL A 122 3.62 7.97 -6.08
N LYS A 123 3.87 8.00 -7.38
CA LYS A 123 3.31 9.01 -8.28
C LYS A 123 1.95 8.56 -8.80
N ILE A 124 0.96 9.44 -8.69
CA ILE A 124 -0.36 9.28 -9.31
C ILE A 124 -0.45 10.24 -10.48
N THR A 125 -0.80 9.73 -11.64
CA THR A 125 -1.10 10.55 -12.82
C THR A 125 -2.52 10.26 -13.27
N SER A 126 -3.34 11.27 -13.40
CA SER A 126 -4.70 11.16 -13.92
C SER A 126 -4.90 12.09 -15.11
N GLY A 127 -5.54 11.59 -16.14
CA GLY A 127 -5.86 12.38 -17.33
C GLY A 127 -5.65 11.63 -18.63
N ASN A 128 -5.82 12.34 -19.73
CA ASN A 128 -5.41 11.88 -21.04
C ASN A 128 -3.89 11.89 -21.10
N ILE A 129 -3.28 10.77 -20.75
CA ILE A 129 -1.86 10.56 -21.02
C ILE A 129 -1.78 10.39 -22.53
N VAL A 130 -1.47 11.48 -23.22
CA VAL A 130 -0.94 11.37 -24.57
C VAL A 130 0.41 10.67 -24.37
N PRO A 131 0.58 9.39 -24.80
CA PRO A 131 1.88 8.77 -24.78
C PRO A 131 2.82 9.74 -25.49
N ALA A 132 3.99 10.02 -24.91
CA ALA A 132 4.95 10.93 -25.50
C ALA A 132 5.00 10.63 -27.00
N GLU A 133 4.55 11.58 -27.79
CA GLU A 133 4.30 11.45 -29.21
C GLU A 133 5.54 10.78 -29.81
N VAL A 134 5.37 9.58 -30.34
CA VAL A 134 6.38 9.00 -31.22
C VAL A 134 6.39 9.93 -32.42
N ILE A 135 7.30 10.89 -32.42
CA ILE A 135 7.52 11.79 -33.52
C ILE A 135 8.02 10.92 -34.69
N TYR A 136 7.09 10.41 -35.48
CA TYR A 136 7.44 9.87 -36.78
C TYR A 136 7.97 11.05 -37.57
N HIS A 137 9.28 11.17 -37.67
CA HIS A 137 9.88 11.98 -38.72
C HIS A 137 9.53 11.28 -40.03
N GLU A 138 8.41 11.66 -40.63
CA GLU A 138 8.21 11.46 -42.05
C GLU A 138 9.33 12.21 -42.79
N THR A 139 10.34 11.47 -43.18
CA THR A 139 11.26 11.92 -44.23
C THR A 139 10.43 12.03 -45.51
N VAL A 140 9.89 13.23 -45.75
CA VAL A 140 9.34 13.57 -47.05
C VAL A 140 10.47 13.44 -48.06
N GLY A 141 10.49 12.32 -48.75
CA GLY A 141 11.40 12.10 -49.89
C GLY A 141 11.11 13.14 -50.95
N SER A 142 12.04 14.08 -51.15
CA SER A 142 12.05 15.01 -52.24
C SER A 142 12.20 14.24 -53.56
N THR A 143 11.09 14.01 -54.25
CA THR A 143 11.12 13.59 -55.66
C THR A 143 11.42 14.79 -56.52
N THR A 144 12.67 14.95 -56.94
CA THR A 144 13.07 15.84 -58.03
C THR A 144 12.54 15.28 -59.34
N VAL A 145 11.50 15.88 -59.88
CA VAL A 145 11.08 15.69 -61.27
C VAL A 145 11.99 16.52 -62.14
N THR A 146 12.90 15.89 -62.90
CA THR A 146 13.64 16.51 -64.00
C THR A 146 12.82 16.35 -65.27
N ASN A 147 12.45 17.50 -65.90
CA ASN A 147 11.98 17.56 -67.28
C ASN A 147 13.14 17.46 -68.27
#